data_d61c3a45c104c69fbe305c7250422c52
#
_entry.id   d61c3a45c104c69fbe305c7250422c52
#
_cell.length_a   1.000
_cell.length_b   1.000
_cell.length_c   1.000
_cell.angle_alpha   90.00
_cell.angle_beta   90.00
_cell.angle_gamma   90.00
#
_symmetry.space_group_name_H-M   'P 1'
#
loop_
_entity.id
_entity.type
_entity.pdbx_description
1 polymer ?
#
loop_
_entity_poly.entity_id
_entity_poly.type
_entity_poly.pdbx_seq_one_letter_code
_entity_poly.pdbx_strand_id
1 'polypeptide(L)'
;MDKIPCTVSILTRNSATTLARCLESVKEFSDVLISDGGSTDATLEIARRFGARVIRQDPRFLSGEGRIEDYAAVRDQALGEAKEAWFFFLDSDEYVSTELVAEIRCITSSKPAGVFILYRKYVLQDGRVVDCSTTYPNPSMRLFARAAVKGFRKRIHEVIVPKEGVVPQSVKGDLYVPLDGDIEFWRTKRDRYIALEVKRLTSGTRAFWPLIIKVLFRHAAISAHYALRHIRILLFCRGVKMPFAHEIERHRYHLRLVVALWRARHECSTS
;
A
#
# COMPACT_ATOMS: atom_id res chain seq x y z
N MET A 1 -27.66 13.17 3.64
CA MET A 1 -26.89 12.56 4.75
C MET A 1 -25.69 13.45 5.03
N ASP A 2 -25.33 13.61 6.29
CA ASP A 2 -24.15 14.37 6.66
C ASP A 2 -22.89 13.67 6.20
N LYS A 3 -21.87 14.44 5.88
CA LYS A 3 -20.56 13.91 5.46
C LYS A 3 -19.88 13.18 6.62
N ILE A 4 -19.07 12.17 6.31
CA ILE A 4 -18.29 11.41 7.31
C ILE A 4 -17.14 12.30 7.79
N PRO A 5 -17.01 12.58 9.10
CA PRO A 5 -15.97 13.47 9.65
C PRO A 5 -14.60 12.76 9.67
N CYS A 6 -14.02 12.57 8.50
CA CYS A 6 -12.74 11.92 8.31
C CYS A 6 -12.00 12.54 7.12
N THR A 7 -10.72 12.83 7.28
CA THR A 7 -9.84 13.19 6.16
C THR A 7 -9.41 11.93 5.43
N VAL A 8 -9.73 11.84 4.14
CA VAL A 8 -9.21 10.80 3.24
C VAL A 8 -8.01 11.34 2.49
N SER A 9 -6.82 10.80 2.73
CA SER A 9 -5.60 11.18 2.03
C SER A 9 -5.25 10.20 0.92
N ILE A 10 -5.07 10.70 -0.30
CA ILE A 10 -4.76 9.89 -1.48
C ILE A 10 -3.42 10.37 -2.06
N LEU A 11 -2.45 9.44 -2.18
CA LEU A 11 -1.20 9.72 -2.88
C LEU A 11 -1.40 9.59 -4.39
N THR A 12 -0.95 10.60 -5.13
CA THR A 12 -1.07 10.63 -6.59
C THR A 12 0.23 10.99 -7.28
N ARG A 13 0.43 10.44 -8.46
CA ARG A 13 1.36 10.91 -9.47
C ARG A 13 0.98 10.29 -10.82
N ASN A 14 0.51 11.10 -11.75
CA ASN A 14 0.01 10.65 -13.06
C ASN A 14 -1.02 9.51 -12.92
N SER A 15 -2.07 9.77 -12.17
CA SER A 15 -3.09 8.80 -11.77
C SER A 15 -4.45 9.02 -12.47
N ALA A 16 -4.47 9.73 -13.60
CA ALA A 16 -5.72 10.11 -14.29
C ALA A 16 -6.61 8.91 -14.63
N THR A 17 -6.05 7.74 -14.89
CA THR A 17 -6.81 6.53 -15.26
C THR A 17 -7.54 5.87 -14.09
N THR A 18 -7.08 6.06 -12.85
CA THR A 18 -7.60 5.34 -11.67
C THR A 18 -8.29 6.26 -10.66
N LEU A 19 -7.85 7.51 -10.58
CA LEU A 19 -8.23 8.44 -9.52
C LEU A 19 -9.74 8.71 -9.45
N ALA A 20 -10.44 8.77 -10.59
CA ALA A 20 -11.88 9.04 -10.60
C ALA A 20 -12.67 7.96 -9.84
N ARG A 21 -12.33 6.68 -10.03
CA ARG A 21 -12.94 5.56 -9.29
C ARG A 21 -12.63 5.63 -7.79
N CYS A 22 -11.39 5.94 -7.43
CA CYS A 22 -10.99 6.13 -6.04
C CYS A 22 -11.82 7.24 -5.39
N LEU A 23 -11.89 8.42 -5.99
CA LEU A 23 -12.62 9.58 -5.48
C LEU A 23 -14.13 9.34 -5.39
N GLU A 24 -14.73 8.65 -6.35
CA GLU A 24 -16.16 8.29 -6.31
C GLU A 24 -16.47 7.42 -5.09
N SER A 25 -15.59 6.48 -4.74
CA SER A 25 -15.77 5.59 -3.58
C SER A 25 -15.70 6.31 -2.23
N VAL A 26 -15.11 7.51 -2.18
CA VAL A 26 -14.94 8.30 -0.96
C VAL A 26 -15.67 9.63 -0.97
N LYS A 27 -16.63 9.82 -1.87
CA LYS A 27 -17.37 11.07 -2.03
C LYS A 27 -18.21 11.48 -0.82
N GLU A 28 -18.50 10.54 0.09
CA GLU A 28 -19.25 10.78 1.31
C GLU A 28 -18.41 11.38 2.47
N PHE A 29 -17.11 11.42 2.32
CA PHE A 29 -16.21 11.98 3.33
C PHE A 29 -16.17 13.51 3.30
N SER A 30 -15.99 14.14 4.46
CA SER A 30 -16.01 15.61 4.61
C SER A 30 -14.78 16.29 4.03
N ASP A 31 -13.64 15.62 4.08
CA ASP A 31 -12.35 16.15 3.62
C ASP A 31 -11.59 15.09 2.79
N VAL A 32 -11.39 15.38 1.52
CA VAL A 32 -10.55 14.56 0.62
C VAL A 32 -9.31 15.36 0.27
N LEU A 33 -8.15 14.80 0.59
CA LEU A 33 -6.83 15.42 0.43
C LEU A 33 -5.98 14.62 -0.56
N ILE A 34 -5.67 15.22 -1.69
CA ILE A 34 -4.72 14.70 -2.67
C ILE A 34 -3.32 15.18 -2.31
N SER A 35 -2.40 14.25 -2.07
CA SER A 35 -0.97 14.53 -1.94
C SER A 35 -0.30 14.18 -3.27
N ASP A 36 0.02 15.20 -4.08
CA ASP A 36 0.46 15.04 -5.46
C ASP A 36 1.97 15.16 -5.63
N GLY A 37 2.57 14.20 -6.33
CA GLY A 37 3.99 14.10 -6.65
C GLY A 37 4.41 14.82 -7.93
N GLY A 38 3.67 15.83 -8.38
CA GLY A 38 3.94 16.58 -9.60
C GLY A 38 3.38 15.91 -10.84
N SER A 39 2.07 15.63 -10.82
CA SER A 39 1.35 15.08 -11.98
C SER A 39 1.35 16.05 -13.15
N THR A 40 1.53 15.50 -14.35
CA THR A 40 1.53 16.21 -15.64
C THR A 40 0.37 15.81 -16.55
N ASP A 41 -0.42 14.81 -16.14
CA ASP A 41 -1.62 14.35 -16.81
C ASP A 41 -2.89 15.02 -16.22
N ALA A 42 -4.08 14.52 -16.54
CA ALA A 42 -5.36 15.05 -16.05
C ALA A 42 -5.63 14.81 -14.54
N THR A 43 -4.68 14.26 -13.77
CA THR A 43 -4.86 13.92 -12.33
C THR A 43 -5.41 15.10 -11.52
N LEU A 44 -4.78 16.28 -11.66
CA LEU A 44 -5.18 17.47 -10.89
C LEU A 44 -6.53 18.06 -11.33
N GLU A 45 -6.87 17.93 -12.61
CA GLU A 45 -8.19 18.31 -13.12
C GLU A 45 -9.27 17.42 -12.52
N ILE A 46 -9.06 16.10 -12.52
CA ILE A 46 -9.97 15.14 -11.91
C ILE A 46 -10.16 15.46 -10.41
N ALA A 47 -9.06 15.68 -9.67
CA ALA A 47 -9.13 16.03 -8.25
C ALA A 47 -10.03 17.26 -8.00
N ARG A 48 -9.87 18.34 -8.79
CA ARG A 48 -10.68 19.56 -8.67
C ARG A 48 -12.16 19.31 -8.97
N ARG A 49 -12.48 18.50 -9.98
CA ARG A 49 -13.87 18.15 -10.33
C ARG A 49 -14.60 17.45 -9.19
N PHE A 50 -13.89 16.68 -8.36
CA PHE A 50 -14.44 16.03 -7.17
C PHE A 50 -14.39 16.91 -5.91
N GLY A 51 -13.91 18.16 -6.01
CA GLY A 51 -13.79 19.08 -4.88
C GLY A 51 -12.69 18.68 -3.87
N ALA A 52 -11.74 17.86 -4.27
CA ALA A 52 -10.64 17.45 -3.41
C ALA A 52 -9.61 18.59 -3.22
N ARG A 53 -9.09 18.73 -2.01
CA ARG A 53 -7.96 19.62 -1.73
C ARG A 53 -6.68 18.98 -2.27
N VAL A 54 -5.76 19.79 -2.76
CA VAL A 54 -4.49 19.30 -3.29
C VAL A 54 -3.34 19.94 -2.52
N ILE A 55 -2.41 19.11 -2.05
CA ILE A 55 -1.10 19.55 -1.56
C ILE A 55 -0.01 18.94 -2.44
N ARG A 56 1.11 19.66 -2.58
CA ARG A 56 2.28 19.15 -3.26
C ARG A 56 3.13 18.36 -2.26
N GLN A 57 3.60 17.19 -2.68
CA GLN A 57 4.58 16.43 -1.90
C GLN A 57 5.89 17.22 -1.78
N ASP A 58 6.49 17.21 -0.58
CA ASP A 58 7.73 17.90 -0.34
C ASP A 58 8.88 17.28 -1.17
N PRO A 59 9.59 18.08 -1.98
CA PRO A 59 10.68 17.57 -2.82
C PRO A 59 11.78 16.83 -2.04
N ARG A 60 11.96 17.13 -0.75
CA ARG A 60 12.94 16.44 0.12
C ARG A 60 12.66 14.95 0.28
N PHE A 61 11.43 14.50 0.06
CA PHE A 61 11.00 13.12 0.19
C PHE A 61 10.94 12.38 -1.15
N LEU A 62 11.31 13.09 -2.23
CA LEU A 62 11.26 12.60 -3.60
C LEU A 62 12.66 12.42 -4.18
N SER A 63 12.81 11.49 -5.12
CA SER A 63 14.00 11.39 -5.97
C SER A 63 14.05 12.56 -6.98
N GLY A 64 15.20 12.73 -7.63
CA GLY A 64 15.34 13.70 -8.74
C GLY A 64 14.33 13.48 -9.88
N GLU A 65 13.79 12.28 -10.02
CA GLU A 65 12.72 11.94 -10.97
C GLU A 65 11.30 12.20 -10.41
N GLY A 66 11.19 12.78 -9.22
CA GLY A 66 9.91 13.05 -8.54
C GLY A 66 9.20 11.81 -8.00
N ARG A 67 9.91 10.72 -7.76
CA ARG A 67 9.34 9.49 -7.17
C ARG A 67 9.53 9.50 -5.67
N ILE A 68 8.54 9.02 -4.91
CA ILE A 68 8.64 8.95 -3.46
C ILE A 68 9.79 8.03 -3.05
N GLU A 69 10.72 8.55 -2.25
CA GLU A 69 11.79 7.81 -1.56
C GLU A 69 11.49 7.60 -0.08
N ASP A 70 10.66 8.47 0.52
CA ASP A 70 10.22 8.35 1.91
C ASP A 70 8.70 8.44 2.01
N TYR A 71 8.04 7.29 1.91
CA TYR A 71 6.58 7.19 2.01
C TYR A 71 6.06 7.61 3.40
N ALA A 72 6.80 7.29 4.48
CA ALA A 72 6.40 7.69 5.83
C ALA A 72 6.34 9.21 5.96
N ALA A 73 7.36 9.91 5.50
CA ALA A 73 7.42 11.37 5.55
C ALA A 73 6.33 12.03 4.70
N VAL A 74 6.04 11.51 3.50
CA VAL A 74 4.95 12.00 2.65
C VAL A 74 3.58 11.77 3.31
N ARG A 75 3.37 10.60 3.96
CA ARG A 75 2.12 10.33 4.70
C ARG A 75 2.01 11.22 5.96
N ASP A 76 3.12 11.48 6.67
CA ASP A 76 3.13 12.39 7.83
C ASP A 76 2.86 13.85 7.40
N GLN A 77 3.38 14.30 6.26
CA GLN A 77 3.03 15.58 5.67
C GLN A 77 1.51 15.68 5.44
N ALA A 78 0.91 14.67 4.81
CA ALA A 78 -0.53 14.65 4.57
C ALA A 78 -1.34 14.57 5.88
N LEU A 79 -0.85 13.83 6.88
CA LEU A 79 -1.46 13.76 8.21
C LEU A 79 -1.45 15.12 8.92
N GLY A 80 -0.39 15.92 8.74
CA GLY A 80 -0.29 17.30 9.25
C GLY A 80 -1.34 18.23 8.66
N GLU A 81 -1.69 18.02 7.39
CA GLU A 81 -2.68 18.80 6.63
C GLU A 81 -4.14 18.33 6.81
N ALA A 82 -4.36 17.27 7.58
CA ALA A 82 -5.69 16.73 7.83
C ALA A 82 -6.59 17.70 8.61
N LYS A 83 -7.81 17.93 8.15
CA LYS A 83 -8.81 18.80 8.81
C LYS A 83 -9.60 18.08 9.89
N GLU A 84 -9.80 16.78 9.71
CA GLU A 84 -10.65 15.99 10.60
C GLU A 84 -9.83 15.27 11.69
N ALA A 85 -10.51 14.87 12.76
CA ALA A 85 -9.93 14.08 13.85
C ALA A 85 -9.57 12.64 13.40
N TRP A 86 -10.31 12.11 12.43
CA TRP A 86 -10.09 10.81 11.81
C TRP A 86 -9.32 10.95 10.49
N PHE A 87 -8.43 10.00 10.25
CA PHE A 87 -7.62 9.96 9.05
C PHE A 87 -7.68 8.57 8.42
N PHE A 88 -7.97 8.55 7.13
CA PHE A 88 -7.98 7.36 6.31
C PHE A 88 -7.09 7.60 5.09
N PHE A 89 -6.27 6.63 4.68
CA PHE A 89 -5.42 6.83 3.53
C PHE A 89 -5.53 5.71 2.51
N LEU A 90 -5.48 6.10 1.24
CA LEU A 90 -5.58 5.24 0.08
C LEU A 90 -4.42 5.50 -0.88
N ASP A 91 -4.18 4.54 -1.76
CA ASP A 91 -3.44 4.75 -2.98
C ASP A 91 -4.43 5.09 -4.11
N SER A 92 -4.01 5.83 -5.13
CA SER A 92 -4.90 6.35 -6.18
C SER A 92 -5.54 5.29 -7.08
N ASP A 93 -5.07 4.05 -7.01
CA ASP A 93 -5.61 2.88 -7.70
C ASP A 93 -6.55 2.03 -6.83
N GLU A 94 -6.64 2.33 -5.51
CA GLU A 94 -7.52 1.65 -4.56
C GLU A 94 -8.91 2.29 -4.51
N TYR A 95 -9.92 1.53 -4.09
CA TYR A 95 -11.27 2.05 -3.79
C TYR A 95 -11.95 1.21 -2.71
N VAL A 96 -12.98 1.75 -2.07
CA VAL A 96 -13.63 1.12 -0.91
C VAL A 96 -15.01 0.61 -1.23
N SER A 97 -15.44 -0.43 -0.51
CA SER A 97 -16.81 -0.94 -0.61
C SER A 97 -17.80 -0.01 0.11
N THR A 98 -19.07 -0.08 -0.27
CA THR A 98 -20.16 0.66 0.40
C THR A 98 -20.29 0.23 1.86
N GLU A 99 -20.05 -1.04 2.16
CA GLU A 99 -20.07 -1.59 3.51
C GLU A 99 -18.94 -0.99 4.36
N LEU A 100 -17.74 -0.82 3.78
CA LEU A 100 -16.63 -0.16 4.49
C LEU A 100 -16.93 1.32 4.77
N VAL A 101 -17.53 2.03 3.81
CA VAL A 101 -17.95 3.43 4.01
C VAL A 101 -18.95 3.53 5.16
N ALA A 102 -19.97 2.66 5.20
CA ALA A 102 -20.95 2.62 6.27
C ALA A 102 -20.32 2.30 7.63
N GLU A 103 -19.38 1.36 7.67
CA GLU A 103 -18.67 1.00 8.90
C GLU A 103 -17.78 2.15 9.39
N ILE A 104 -17.05 2.85 8.50
CA ILE A 104 -16.26 4.04 8.86
C ILE A 104 -17.18 5.15 9.41
N ARG A 105 -18.33 5.36 8.80
CA ARG A 105 -19.33 6.33 9.31
C ARG A 105 -19.73 6.00 10.76
N CYS A 106 -20.03 4.74 11.03
CA CYS A 106 -20.37 4.29 12.39
C CYS A 106 -19.20 4.51 13.36
N ILE A 107 -17.98 4.12 12.96
CA ILE A 107 -16.77 4.27 13.80
C ILE A 107 -16.53 5.75 14.15
N THR A 108 -16.53 6.62 13.16
CA THR A 108 -16.21 8.05 13.35
C THR A 108 -17.25 8.79 14.18
N SER A 109 -18.50 8.31 14.18
CA SER A 109 -19.60 8.89 14.96
C SER A 109 -19.67 8.35 16.38
N SER A 110 -19.23 7.11 16.64
CA SER A 110 -19.46 6.42 17.93
C SER A 110 -18.20 6.28 18.77
N LYS A 111 -16.99 6.40 18.20
CA LYS A 111 -15.73 6.18 18.91
C LYS A 111 -14.91 7.47 19.01
N PRO A 112 -14.34 7.77 20.20
CA PRO A 112 -13.50 8.96 20.37
C PRO A 112 -12.11 8.78 19.72
N ALA A 113 -11.57 7.57 19.67
CA ALA A 113 -10.27 7.24 19.10
C ALA A 113 -10.14 5.75 18.75
N GLY A 114 -9.17 5.41 17.91
CA GLY A 114 -8.85 4.02 17.56
C GLY A 114 -7.92 3.92 16.36
N VAL A 115 -7.44 2.70 16.13
CA VAL A 115 -6.69 2.29 14.93
C VAL A 115 -7.37 1.06 14.36
N PHE A 116 -7.61 1.03 13.04
CA PHE A 116 -8.38 -0.01 12.41
C PHE A 116 -7.61 -0.68 11.28
N ILE A 117 -7.72 -2.01 11.25
CA ILE A 117 -7.13 -2.88 10.25
C ILE A 117 -8.20 -3.18 9.20
N LEU A 118 -7.92 -2.83 7.97
CA LEU A 118 -8.73 -3.14 6.80
C LEU A 118 -8.12 -4.35 6.07
N TYR A 119 -8.96 -5.09 5.38
CA TYR A 119 -8.52 -6.21 4.55
C TYR A 119 -8.60 -5.85 3.08
N ARG A 120 -7.45 -5.97 2.39
CA ARG A 120 -7.37 -5.67 0.96
C ARG A 120 -7.77 -6.89 0.15
N LYS A 121 -8.69 -6.69 -0.78
CA LYS A 121 -9.09 -7.69 -1.78
C LYS A 121 -8.67 -7.26 -3.16
N TYR A 122 -8.12 -8.17 -3.91
CA TYR A 122 -7.78 -7.92 -5.31
C TYR A 122 -9.01 -7.98 -6.20
N VAL A 123 -9.03 -7.15 -7.23
CA VAL A 123 -10.08 -7.15 -8.25
C VAL A 123 -9.42 -7.38 -9.61
N LEU A 124 -9.92 -8.37 -10.35
CA LEU A 124 -9.44 -8.70 -11.68
C LEU A 124 -9.88 -7.63 -12.69
N GLN A 125 -9.26 -7.60 -13.87
CA GLN A 125 -9.60 -6.65 -14.94
C GLN A 125 -11.06 -6.77 -15.40
N ASP A 126 -11.68 -7.93 -15.28
CA ASP A 126 -13.09 -8.18 -15.58
C ASP A 126 -14.05 -7.78 -14.44
N GLY A 127 -13.55 -7.16 -13.38
CA GLY A 127 -14.32 -6.68 -12.24
C GLY A 127 -14.60 -7.72 -11.16
N ARG A 128 -14.24 -8.99 -11.35
CA ARG A 128 -14.45 -10.02 -10.33
C ARG A 128 -13.51 -9.83 -9.15
N VAL A 129 -14.07 -9.91 -7.95
CA VAL A 129 -13.29 -9.88 -6.71
C VAL A 129 -12.62 -11.23 -6.50
N VAL A 130 -11.33 -11.23 -6.16
CA VAL A 130 -10.59 -12.45 -5.83
C VAL A 130 -10.98 -12.91 -4.43
N ASP A 131 -11.48 -14.12 -4.30
CA ASP A 131 -11.83 -14.72 -3.01
C ASP A 131 -10.64 -15.41 -2.35
N CYS A 132 -9.74 -15.97 -3.15
CA CYS A 132 -8.64 -16.78 -2.68
C CYS A 132 -7.31 -16.35 -3.28
N SER A 133 -6.38 -15.99 -2.39
CA SER A 133 -4.98 -15.66 -2.72
C SER A 133 -4.07 -16.16 -1.60
N THR A 134 -2.84 -16.51 -1.93
CA THR A 134 -1.83 -16.90 -0.93
C THR A 134 -1.49 -15.79 0.07
N THR A 135 -1.81 -14.53 -0.25
CA THR A 135 -1.62 -13.38 0.66
C THR A 135 -2.80 -13.10 1.57
N TYR A 136 -3.94 -13.74 1.36
CA TYR A 136 -5.10 -13.48 2.20
C TYR A 136 -5.02 -14.17 3.58
N PRO A 137 -5.53 -13.57 4.66
CA PRO A 137 -5.98 -12.19 4.71
C PRO A 137 -4.81 -11.23 4.45
N ASN A 138 -5.08 -10.08 3.81
CA ASN A 138 -4.08 -9.06 3.47
C ASN A 138 -4.34 -7.80 4.32
N PRO A 139 -4.01 -7.84 5.64
CA PRO A 139 -4.34 -6.77 6.56
C PRO A 139 -3.49 -5.53 6.31
N SER A 140 -4.11 -4.37 6.50
CA SER A 140 -3.42 -3.08 6.44
C SER A 140 -4.10 -2.11 7.40
N MET A 141 -3.35 -1.50 8.31
CA MET A 141 -3.84 -0.38 9.11
C MET A 141 -3.97 0.85 8.20
N ARG A 142 -5.19 1.34 8.00
CA ARG A 142 -5.46 2.44 7.06
C ARG A 142 -6.34 3.54 7.66
N LEU A 143 -7.17 3.22 8.65
CA LEU A 143 -8.08 4.15 9.33
C LEU A 143 -7.65 4.33 10.79
N PHE A 144 -7.55 5.57 11.25
CA PHE A 144 -7.21 5.86 12.64
C PHE A 144 -7.64 7.26 13.06
N ALA A 145 -7.87 7.44 14.36
CA ALA A 145 -7.94 8.76 14.95
C ALA A 145 -6.52 9.33 15.09
N ARG A 146 -6.29 10.58 14.70
CA ARG A 146 -4.98 11.25 14.78
C ARG A 146 -4.41 11.21 16.20
N ALA A 147 -5.28 11.33 17.20
CA ALA A 147 -4.90 11.23 18.61
C ALA A 147 -4.37 9.84 19.04
N ALA A 148 -4.68 8.78 18.28
CA ALA A 148 -4.34 7.39 18.60
C ALA A 148 -2.97 6.93 18.05
N VAL A 149 -2.29 7.77 17.26
CA VAL A 149 -1.05 7.39 16.59
C VAL A 149 0.09 8.35 16.90
N LYS A 150 1.33 7.88 16.71
CA LYS A 150 2.56 8.69 16.78
C LYS A 150 2.99 9.22 15.40
N GLY A 151 2.37 8.73 14.32
CA GLY A 151 2.71 9.02 12.93
C GLY A 151 3.10 7.76 12.16
N PHE A 152 3.83 7.94 11.07
CA PHE A 152 4.28 6.86 10.21
C PHE A 152 5.77 6.55 10.44
N ARG A 153 6.18 5.32 10.15
CA ARG A 153 7.57 4.85 10.22
C ARG A 153 7.90 3.97 9.02
N LYS A 154 9.16 3.91 8.66
CA LYS A 154 9.78 3.24 7.51
C LYS A 154 9.57 4.00 6.20
N ARG A 155 10.69 4.29 5.53
CA ARG A 155 10.71 4.96 4.23
C ARG A 155 9.98 4.17 3.16
N ILE A 156 10.13 2.84 3.18
CA ILE A 156 9.49 1.89 2.26
C ILE A 156 8.65 0.93 3.09
N HIS A 157 7.44 0.60 2.61
CA HIS A 157 6.45 -0.15 3.37
C HIS A 157 6.14 0.51 4.71
N GLU A 158 5.74 1.77 4.63
CA GLU A 158 5.39 2.59 5.77
C GLU A 158 4.35 1.89 6.66
N VAL A 159 4.50 2.06 7.94
CA VAL A 159 3.60 1.51 8.95
C VAL A 159 3.17 2.60 9.93
N ILE A 160 1.91 2.59 10.29
CA ILE A 160 1.37 3.42 11.37
C ILE A 160 1.98 2.94 12.68
N VAL A 161 2.33 3.88 13.56
CA VAL A 161 2.79 3.61 14.92
C VAL A 161 1.69 4.00 15.91
N PRO A 162 0.88 3.05 16.41
CA PRO A 162 -0.09 3.33 17.45
C PRO A 162 0.59 3.85 18.73
N LYS A 163 -0.12 4.69 19.49
CA LYS A 163 0.31 5.05 20.83
C LYS A 163 0.21 3.86 21.79
N GLU A 164 0.89 3.96 22.90
CA GLU A 164 0.86 2.93 23.95
C GLU A 164 -0.57 2.69 24.44
N GLY A 165 -0.93 1.44 24.65
CA GLY A 165 -2.28 1.02 25.06
C GLY A 165 -3.32 0.99 23.93
N VAL A 166 -3.02 1.47 22.72
CA VAL A 166 -3.95 1.41 21.59
C VAL A 166 -3.82 0.07 20.88
N VAL A 167 -4.87 -0.76 20.96
CA VAL A 167 -4.97 -2.05 20.29
C VAL A 167 -5.73 -1.88 18.98
N PRO A 168 -5.12 -2.19 17.81
CA PRO A 168 -5.80 -2.13 16.53
C PRO A 168 -6.99 -3.09 16.46
N GLN A 169 -8.12 -2.63 15.93
CA GLN A 169 -9.34 -3.40 15.73
C GLN A 169 -9.55 -3.70 14.23
N SER A 170 -10.15 -4.84 13.91
CA SER A 170 -10.48 -5.17 12.51
C SER A 170 -11.85 -4.62 12.14
N VAL A 171 -11.98 -4.21 10.86
CA VAL A 171 -13.25 -3.89 10.20
C VAL A 171 -13.63 -5.02 9.25
N LYS A 172 -14.89 -5.08 8.84
CA LYS A 172 -15.42 -6.15 7.97
C LYS A 172 -15.45 -5.74 6.50
N GLY A 173 -15.67 -4.45 6.23
CA GLY A 173 -15.75 -3.92 4.87
C GLY A 173 -14.43 -4.03 4.12
N ASP A 174 -14.52 -4.08 2.79
CA ASP A 174 -13.39 -4.38 1.92
C ASP A 174 -12.72 -3.12 1.35
N LEU A 175 -11.41 -3.16 1.28
CA LEU A 175 -10.58 -2.26 0.51
C LEU A 175 -10.15 -2.98 -0.78
N TYR A 176 -10.58 -2.48 -1.92
CA TYR A 176 -10.31 -3.09 -3.22
C TYR A 176 -9.03 -2.58 -3.85
N VAL A 177 -8.23 -3.52 -4.35
CA VAL A 177 -6.96 -3.27 -5.05
C VAL A 177 -7.07 -3.89 -6.45
N PRO A 178 -7.36 -3.10 -7.47
CA PRO A 178 -7.41 -3.61 -8.84
C PRO A 178 -6.06 -4.15 -9.29
N LEU A 179 -6.10 -5.24 -10.02
CA LEU A 179 -4.96 -5.80 -10.75
C LEU A 179 -4.92 -5.18 -12.15
N ASP A 180 -4.86 -3.84 -12.18
CA ASP A 180 -4.73 -3.10 -13.43
C ASP A 180 -3.33 -3.31 -14.01
N GLY A 181 -3.24 -3.42 -15.34
CA GLY A 181 -2.01 -3.71 -16.04
C GLY A 181 -1.72 -5.21 -16.24
N ASP A 182 -0.82 -5.48 -17.16
CA ASP A 182 -0.33 -6.82 -17.43
C ASP A 182 0.70 -7.29 -16.39
N ILE A 183 1.11 -8.53 -16.49
CA ILE A 183 2.10 -9.11 -15.58
C ILE A 183 3.47 -8.41 -15.69
N GLU A 184 3.80 -7.82 -16.86
CA GLU A 184 5.05 -7.11 -17.08
C GLU A 184 5.09 -5.77 -16.35
N PHE A 185 3.97 -5.04 -16.29
CA PHE A 185 3.83 -3.86 -15.44
C PHE A 185 4.13 -4.20 -13.96
N TRP A 186 3.57 -5.32 -13.47
CA TRP A 186 3.81 -5.78 -12.10
C TRP A 186 5.25 -6.23 -11.85
N ARG A 187 5.92 -6.82 -12.86
CA ARG A 187 7.34 -7.17 -12.82
C ARG A 187 8.21 -5.94 -12.70
N THR A 188 8.00 -4.95 -13.55
CA THR A 188 8.73 -3.68 -13.54
C THR A 188 8.56 -2.95 -12.19
N LYS A 189 7.34 -2.90 -11.65
CA LYS A 189 7.07 -2.33 -10.31
C LYS A 189 7.88 -3.06 -9.22
N ARG A 190 7.95 -4.41 -9.27
CA ARG A 190 8.72 -5.22 -8.32
C ARG A 190 10.23 -5.05 -8.44
N ASP A 191 10.76 -4.96 -9.65
CA ASP A 191 12.18 -4.73 -9.87
C ASP A 191 12.67 -3.45 -9.23
N ARG A 192 11.86 -2.42 -9.30
CA ARG A 192 12.13 -1.18 -8.57
C ARG A 192 12.17 -1.38 -7.05
N TYR A 193 11.24 -2.14 -6.47
CA TYR A 193 11.29 -2.46 -5.04
C TYR A 193 12.51 -3.30 -4.67
N ILE A 194 12.93 -4.23 -5.55
CA ILE A 194 14.17 -5.00 -5.34
C ILE A 194 15.38 -4.07 -5.31
N ALA A 195 15.50 -3.12 -6.24
CA ALA A 195 16.61 -2.16 -6.26
C ALA A 195 16.67 -1.31 -4.98
N LEU A 196 15.52 -0.82 -4.49
CA LEU A 196 15.44 -0.07 -3.24
C LEU A 196 15.81 -0.94 -2.02
N GLU A 197 15.38 -2.19 -2.00
CA GLU A 197 15.69 -3.14 -0.92
C GLU A 197 17.17 -3.53 -0.92
N VAL A 198 17.79 -3.72 -2.09
CA VAL A 198 19.23 -3.94 -2.24
C VAL A 198 19.98 -2.74 -1.66
N LYS A 199 19.65 -1.52 -2.07
CA LYS A 199 20.28 -0.30 -1.54
C LYS A 199 20.18 -0.23 -0.02
N ARG A 200 19.01 -0.57 0.55
CA ARG A 200 18.78 -0.61 2.00
C ARG A 200 19.62 -1.68 2.71
N LEU A 201 19.72 -2.86 2.14
CA LEU A 201 20.42 -4.00 2.76
C LEU A 201 21.95 -3.88 2.64
N THR A 202 22.45 -3.20 1.62
CA THR A 202 23.89 -3.00 1.41
C THR A 202 24.43 -1.76 2.13
N SER A 203 23.59 -0.76 2.42
CA SER A 203 23.98 0.41 3.20
C SER A 203 24.18 0.04 4.67
N GLY A 204 25.45 -0.16 5.08
CA GLY A 204 25.82 -0.37 6.48
C GLY A 204 26.11 -1.82 6.90
N THR A 205 26.08 -2.79 6.01
CA THR A 205 26.32 -4.21 6.35
C THR A 205 27.76 -4.61 6.02
N ARG A 206 28.60 -4.82 7.07
CA ARG A 206 29.98 -5.30 6.92
C ARG A 206 30.10 -6.78 6.57
N ALA A 207 29.07 -7.60 6.79
CA ALA A 207 29.08 -9.06 6.62
C ALA A 207 28.06 -9.51 5.55
N PHE A 208 28.54 -9.65 4.32
CA PHE A 208 27.70 -10.01 3.17
C PHE A 208 27.14 -11.45 3.25
N TRP A 209 27.96 -12.44 3.54
CA TRP A 209 27.53 -13.84 3.56
C TRP A 209 26.47 -14.17 4.61
N PRO A 210 26.58 -13.71 5.88
CA PRO A 210 25.50 -13.85 6.85
C PRO A 210 24.18 -13.19 6.39
N LEU A 211 24.27 -12.04 5.70
CA LEU A 211 23.09 -11.38 5.12
C LEU A 211 22.43 -12.26 4.06
N ILE A 212 23.20 -12.79 3.09
CA ILE A 212 22.67 -13.67 2.03
C ILE A 212 22.03 -14.92 2.63
N ILE A 213 22.70 -15.58 3.57
CA ILE A 213 22.18 -16.79 4.23
C ILE A 213 20.87 -16.47 4.95
N LYS A 214 20.80 -15.39 5.70
CA LYS A 214 19.58 -14.94 6.39
C LYS A 214 18.44 -14.65 5.40
N VAL A 215 18.74 -13.98 4.28
CA VAL A 215 17.77 -13.68 3.22
C VAL A 215 17.28 -14.99 2.59
N LEU A 216 18.16 -15.93 2.26
CA LEU A 216 17.82 -17.23 1.67
C LEU A 216 16.93 -18.06 2.60
N PHE A 217 17.29 -18.21 3.88
CA PHE A 217 16.47 -18.97 4.85
C PHE A 217 15.09 -18.36 5.03
N ARG A 218 15.03 -17.03 5.21
CA ARG A 218 13.75 -16.33 5.32
C ARG A 218 12.86 -16.56 4.09
N HIS A 219 13.46 -16.53 2.91
CA HIS A 219 12.73 -16.69 1.66
C HIS A 219 12.31 -18.13 1.40
N ALA A 220 13.15 -19.10 1.75
CA ALA A 220 12.74 -20.52 1.68
C ALA A 220 11.52 -20.80 2.56
N ALA A 221 11.51 -20.30 3.80
CA ALA A 221 10.37 -20.43 4.70
C ALA A 221 9.10 -19.75 4.16
N ILE A 222 9.22 -18.52 3.63
CA ILE A 222 8.10 -17.80 3.02
C ILE A 222 7.58 -18.54 1.78
N SER A 223 8.48 -19.02 0.91
CA SER A 223 8.09 -19.75 -0.30
C SER A 223 7.41 -21.08 0.03
N ALA A 224 7.91 -21.83 1.01
CA ALA A 224 7.27 -23.05 1.49
C ALA A 224 5.86 -22.77 2.05
N HIS A 225 5.72 -21.73 2.87
CA HIS A 225 4.43 -21.29 3.40
C HIS A 225 3.43 -20.94 2.28
N TYR A 226 3.85 -20.17 1.28
CA TYR A 226 2.98 -19.83 0.13
C TYR A 226 2.66 -21.05 -0.72
N ALA A 227 3.60 -21.96 -0.94
CA ALA A 227 3.35 -23.20 -1.67
C ALA A 227 2.26 -24.06 -0.99
N LEU A 228 2.36 -24.26 0.33
CA LEU A 228 1.34 -24.95 1.11
C LEU A 228 -0.03 -24.26 1.02
N ARG A 229 -0.07 -22.94 1.12
CA ARG A 229 -1.31 -22.17 0.94
C ARG A 229 -1.86 -22.30 -0.46
N HIS A 230 -1.01 -22.30 -1.49
CA HIS A 230 -1.44 -22.46 -2.87
C HIS A 230 -2.08 -23.83 -3.10
N ILE A 231 -1.47 -24.90 -2.59
CA ILE A 231 -2.07 -26.26 -2.62
C ILE A 231 -3.45 -26.26 -1.94
N ARG A 232 -3.58 -25.66 -0.75
CA ARG A 232 -4.87 -25.56 -0.08
C ARG A 232 -5.91 -24.77 -0.89
N ILE A 233 -5.50 -23.70 -1.55
CA ILE A 233 -6.39 -22.91 -2.44
C ILE A 233 -6.83 -23.76 -3.62
N LEU A 234 -5.94 -24.52 -4.25
CA LEU A 234 -6.28 -25.37 -5.38
C LEU A 234 -7.29 -26.45 -4.99
N LEU A 235 -7.14 -27.04 -3.81
CA LEU A 235 -7.99 -28.15 -3.35
C LEU A 235 -9.34 -27.69 -2.76
N PHE A 236 -9.38 -26.57 -2.04
CA PHE A 236 -10.53 -26.22 -1.20
C PHE A 236 -11.23 -24.92 -1.57
N CYS A 237 -10.59 -24.03 -2.34
CA CYS A 237 -11.23 -22.78 -2.73
C CYS A 237 -12.22 -23.00 -3.88
N ARG A 238 -13.49 -22.61 -3.65
CA ARG A 238 -14.55 -22.65 -4.65
C ARG A 238 -14.81 -21.31 -5.35
N GLY A 239 -14.24 -20.21 -4.82
CA GLY A 239 -14.41 -18.85 -5.35
C GLY A 239 -13.37 -18.48 -6.42
N VAL A 240 -13.35 -17.20 -6.78
CA VAL A 240 -12.41 -16.62 -7.73
C VAL A 240 -10.99 -16.68 -7.16
N LYS A 241 -10.11 -17.36 -7.86
CA LYS A 241 -8.70 -17.50 -7.45
C LYS A 241 -7.84 -16.41 -8.08
N MET A 242 -6.81 -16.00 -7.35
CA MET A 242 -5.74 -15.15 -7.92
C MET A 242 -5.12 -15.85 -9.14
N PRO A 243 -4.93 -15.16 -10.28
CA PRO A 243 -4.25 -15.75 -11.43
C PRO A 243 -2.86 -16.27 -11.06
N PHE A 244 -2.54 -17.48 -11.52
CA PHE A 244 -1.28 -18.18 -11.18
C PHE A 244 -0.04 -17.36 -11.49
N ALA A 245 -0.07 -16.58 -12.58
CA ALA A 245 1.04 -15.70 -12.95
C ALA A 245 1.38 -14.67 -11.84
N HIS A 246 0.36 -14.13 -11.14
CA HIS A 246 0.56 -13.22 -10.02
C HIS A 246 1.07 -13.94 -8.76
N GLU A 247 0.61 -15.16 -8.51
CA GLU A 247 1.08 -15.97 -7.37
C GLU A 247 2.54 -16.37 -7.53
N ILE A 248 2.96 -16.85 -8.71
CA ILE A 248 4.34 -17.29 -8.97
C ILE A 248 5.34 -16.12 -8.93
N GLU A 249 4.93 -14.91 -9.30
CA GLU A 249 5.81 -13.73 -9.23
C GLU A 249 6.21 -13.38 -7.79
N ARG A 250 5.49 -13.83 -6.79
CA ARG A 250 5.86 -13.67 -5.37
C ARG A 250 7.06 -14.53 -5.00
N HIS A 251 7.09 -15.77 -5.50
CA HIS A 251 8.23 -16.66 -5.31
C HIS A 251 9.46 -16.13 -6.06
N ARG A 252 9.27 -15.66 -7.30
CA ARG A 252 10.33 -15.05 -8.11
C ARG A 252 10.95 -13.82 -7.48
N TYR A 253 10.18 -12.99 -6.78
CA TYR A 253 10.69 -11.80 -6.09
C TYR A 253 11.89 -12.13 -5.19
N HIS A 254 11.80 -13.17 -4.42
CA HIS A 254 12.83 -13.55 -3.46
C HIS A 254 14.10 -14.04 -4.15
N LEU A 255 13.96 -14.86 -5.19
CA LEU A 255 15.11 -15.31 -5.99
C LEU A 255 15.80 -14.13 -6.67
N ARG A 256 15.03 -13.23 -7.26
CA ARG A 256 15.54 -12.02 -7.91
C ARG A 256 16.26 -11.10 -6.92
N LEU A 257 15.76 -10.95 -5.69
CA LEU A 257 16.42 -10.17 -4.64
C LEU A 257 17.81 -10.76 -4.29
N VAL A 258 17.92 -12.07 -4.17
CA VAL A 258 19.22 -12.73 -3.91
C VAL A 258 20.20 -12.50 -5.06
N VAL A 259 19.76 -12.68 -6.30
CA VAL A 259 20.56 -12.42 -7.50
C VAL A 259 21.01 -10.96 -7.56
N ALA A 260 20.12 -10.03 -7.24
CA ALA A 260 20.41 -8.59 -7.24
C ALA A 260 21.44 -8.21 -6.14
N LEU A 261 21.32 -8.77 -4.95
CA LEU A 261 22.31 -8.60 -3.88
C LEU A 261 23.68 -9.15 -4.27
N TRP A 262 23.71 -10.31 -4.94
CA TRP A 262 24.96 -10.91 -5.40
C TRP A 262 25.63 -10.05 -6.48
N ARG A 263 24.89 -9.52 -7.45
CA ARG A 263 25.40 -8.61 -8.49
C ARG A 263 25.96 -7.31 -7.89
N ALA A 264 25.21 -6.67 -6.98
CA ALA A 264 25.62 -5.43 -6.33
C ALA A 264 26.96 -5.57 -5.59
N ARG A 265 27.30 -6.76 -5.07
CA ARG A 265 28.61 -7.02 -4.47
C ARG A 265 29.74 -7.05 -5.51
N HIS A 266 29.50 -7.69 -6.66
CA HIS A 266 30.55 -7.83 -7.67
C HIS A 266 30.88 -6.50 -8.35
N GLU A 267 29.87 -5.62 -8.52
CA GLU A 267 30.07 -4.28 -9.05
C GLU A 267 30.90 -3.40 -8.10
N CYS A 268 30.74 -3.54 -6.76
CA CYS A 268 31.56 -2.83 -5.77
C CYS A 268 32.99 -3.40 -5.61
N SER A 269 33.28 -4.60 -6.11
CA SER A 269 34.63 -5.20 -6.04
C SER A 269 35.49 -4.94 -7.27
N THR A 270 34.92 -4.34 -8.32
CA THR A 270 35.58 -3.99 -9.58
C THR A 270 35.79 -2.48 -9.77
N SER A 271 35.30 -1.68 -8.84
CA SER A 271 35.56 -0.23 -8.70
C SER A 271 36.49 0.05 -7.52
#